data_fe0dd4600eed2a8360c809efcc82131b
#
_entry.id   fe0dd4600eed2a8360c809efcc82131b
#
_cell.length_a   1.000
_cell.length_b   1.000
_cell.length_c   1.000
_cell.angle_alpha   90.00
_cell.angle_beta   90.00
_cell.angle_gamma   90.00
#
_symmetry.space_group_name_H-M   'P 1'
#
loop_
_entity.id
_entity.type
_entity.pdbx_description
1 polymer ?
#
loop_
_entity_poly.entity_id
_entity_poly.type
_entity_poly.pdbx_seq_one_letter_code
_entity_poly.pdbx_strand_id
1 'polypeptide(L)'
;MSLGLISRFVPLLGLGFQYVVYTIVAEQYNLKLLNTDAIWVWVLAFLMYDLCYYWMHRIHHEVKLFWATHVVHHHGEDFNLSTAMRQTSTGFLWKWVFFLPMFLIGVPPAIYVTVAGLNLIYQFWVHTEHIGRLGWKIGRAHV
;
A
#
# COMPACT_ATOMS: atom_id res chain seq x y z
N MET A 1 5.91 -25.63 -11.85
CA MET A 1 6.17 -24.33 -12.55
C MET A 1 4.92 -23.45 -12.70
N SER A 2 3.70 -23.98 -12.83
CA SER A 2 2.45 -23.22 -13.08
C SER A 2 1.96 -22.36 -11.92
N LEU A 3 2.05 -22.82 -10.67
CA LEU A 3 1.61 -22.06 -9.48
C LEU A 3 2.43 -20.78 -9.25
N GLY A 4 3.73 -20.79 -9.54
CA GLY A 4 4.58 -19.61 -9.41
C GLY A 4 4.29 -18.50 -10.42
N LEU A 5 3.80 -18.86 -11.62
CA LEU A 5 3.36 -17.90 -12.62
C LEU A 5 2.02 -17.28 -12.24
N ILE A 6 1.05 -18.10 -11.82
CA ILE A 6 -0.29 -17.64 -11.40
C ILE A 6 -0.17 -16.64 -10.23
N SER A 7 0.69 -16.93 -9.24
CA SER A 7 0.90 -16.03 -8.09
C SER A 7 1.48 -14.67 -8.46
N ARG A 8 2.06 -14.51 -9.65
CA ARG A 8 2.58 -13.22 -10.16
C ARG A 8 1.58 -12.48 -11.03
N PHE A 9 0.77 -13.22 -11.81
CA PHE A 9 -0.24 -12.60 -12.68
C PHE A 9 -1.41 -11.99 -11.91
N VAL A 10 -1.88 -12.66 -10.87
CA VAL A 10 -3.02 -12.17 -10.07
C VAL A 10 -2.76 -10.79 -9.44
N PRO A 11 -1.61 -10.49 -8.81
CA PRO A 11 -1.30 -9.14 -8.34
C PRO A 11 -1.24 -8.10 -9.44
N LEU A 12 -0.72 -8.43 -10.63
CA LEU A 12 -0.67 -7.51 -11.78
C LEU A 12 -2.07 -7.16 -12.28
N LEU A 13 -2.96 -8.15 -12.41
CA LEU A 13 -4.37 -7.91 -12.73
C LEU A 13 -5.05 -7.06 -11.67
N GLY A 14 -4.74 -7.30 -10.40
CA GLY A 14 -5.23 -6.51 -9.28
C GLY A 14 -4.77 -5.05 -9.33
N LEU A 15 -3.52 -4.78 -9.69
CA LEU A 15 -3.01 -3.42 -9.90
C LEU A 15 -3.73 -2.72 -11.07
N GLY A 16 -3.95 -3.43 -12.18
CA GLY A 16 -4.72 -2.91 -13.31
C GLY A 16 -6.15 -2.54 -12.91
N PHE A 17 -6.83 -3.44 -12.20
CA PHE A 17 -8.17 -3.19 -11.67
C PHE A 17 -8.21 -1.95 -10.76
N GLN A 18 -7.31 -1.87 -9.79
CA GLN A 18 -7.22 -0.74 -8.86
C GLN A 18 -6.97 0.57 -9.61
N TYR A 19 -6.05 0.57 -10.57
CA TYR A 19 -5.76 1.76 -11.36
C TYR A 19 -6.99 2.26 -12.14
N VAL A 20 -7.74 1.36 -12.77
CA VAL A 20 -8.99 1.71 -13.47
C VAL A 20 -10.02 2.31 -12.52
N VAL A 21 -10.25 1.67 -11.35
CA VAL A 21 -11.19 2.20 -10.33
C VAL A 21 -10.77 3.60 -9.88
N TYR A 22 -9.49 3.79 -9.58
CA TYR A 22 -8.97 5.09 -9.13
C TYR A 22 -9.08 6.17 -10.21
N THR A 23 -8.83 5.82 -11.47
CA THR A 23 -9.01 6.76 -12.59
C THR A 23 -10.48 7.17 -12.73
N ILE A 24 -11.42 6.22 -12.68
CA ILE A 24 -12.85 6.53 -12.73
C ILE A 24 -13.26 7.45 -11.57
N VAL A 25 -12.83 7.15 -10.35
CA VAL A 25 -13.14 7.97 -9.17
C VAL A 25 -12.52 9.37 -9.31
N ALA A 26 -11.27 9.46 -9.75
CA ALA A 26 -10.59 10.73 -9.95
C ALA A 26 -11.23 11.58 -11.06
N GLU A 27 -11.79 10.98 -12.09
CA GLU A 27 -12.43 11.70 -13.19
C GLU A 27 -13.87 12.11 -12.89
N GLN A 28 -14.64 11.24 -12.26
CA GLN A 28 -16.09 11.43 -12.10
C GLN A 28 -16.49 12.01 -10.74
N TYR A 29 -15.75 11.68 -9.67
CA TYR A 29 -16.14 12.01 -8.27
C TYR A 29 -15.15 12.92 -7.56
N ASN A 30 -14.12 13.39 -8.25
CA ASN A 30 -13.11 14.27 -7.69
C ASN A 30 -13.73 15.61 -7.25
N LEU A 31 -13.55 15.97 -5.98
CA LEU A 31 -14.01 17.24 -5.41
C LEU A 31 -13.15 18.45 -5.85
N LYS A 32 -12.07 18.22 -6.60
CA LYS A 32 -11.15 19.25 -7.13
C LYS A 32 -10.59 20.19 -6.06
N LEU A 33 -10.34 19.67 -4.89
CA LEU A 33 -9.84 20.45 -3.75
C LEU A 33 -8.36 20.80 -3.85
N LEU A 34 -7.62 20.10 -4.72
CA LEU A 34 -6.17 20.21 -4.81
C LEU A 34 -5.72 20.88 -6.11
N ASN A 35 -4.81 21.84 -5.99
CA ASN A 35 -4.04 22.33 -7.15
C ASN A 35 -2.87 21.38 -7.38
N THR A 36 -2.98 20.49 -8.35
CA THR A 36 -2.07 19.37 -8.60
C THR A 36 -0.68 19.78 -9.07
N ASP A 37 -0.48 21.03 -9.49
CA ASP A 37 0.81 21.56 -9.92
C ASP A 37 1.68 22.02 -8.74
N ALA A 38 1.09 22.12 -7.55
CA ALA A 38 1.79 22.60 -6.37
C ALA A 38 2.60 21.48 -5.69
N ILE A 39 3.85 21.77 -5.33
CA ILE A 39 4.77 20.82 -4.67
C ILE A 39 4.21 20.27 -3.35
N TRP A 40 3.45 21.07 -2.60
CA TRP A 40 2.86 20.64 -1.34
C TRP A 40 1.84 19.50 -1.50
N VAL A 41 1.25 19.33 -2.69
CA VAL A 41 0.32 18.22 -2.99
C VAL A 41 1.03 16.87 -2.91
N TRP A 42 2.31 16.81 -3.28
CA TRP A 42 3.12 15.60 -3.14
C TRP A 42 3.34 15.23 -1.68
N VAL A 43 3.62 16.22 -0.84
CA VAL A 43 3.80 16.01 0.62
C VAL A 43 2.47 15.54 1.23
N LEU A 44 1.37 16.21 0.88
CA LEU A 44 0.04 15.82 1.35
C LEU A 44 -0.33 14.40 0.90
N ALA A 45 -0.09 14.08 -0.37
CA ALA A 45 -0.36 12.76 -0.92
C ALA A 45 0.45 11.67 -0.21
N PHE A 46 1.73 11.94 0.12
CA PHE A 46 2.57 11.02 0.87
C PHE A 46 2.02 10.78 2.29
N LEU A 47 1.68 11.84 3.02
CA LEU A 47 1.10 11.72 4.37
C LEU A 47 -0.25 11.03 4.37
N MET A 48 -1.10 11.32 3.39
CA MET A 48 -2.40 10.65 3.24
C MET A 48 -2.25 9.18 2.86
N TYR A 49 -1.30 8.86 1.97
CA TYR A 49 -1.01 7.48 1.63
C TYR A 49 -0.59 6.70 2.88
N ASP A 50 0.33 7.24 3.67
CA ASP A 50 0.82 6.61 4.90
C ASP A 50 -0.33 6.40 5.91
N LEU A 51 -1.21 7.39 6.08
CA LEU A 51 -2.39 7.28 6.92
C LEU A 51 -3.37 6.18 6.42
N CYS A 52 -3.67 6.15 5.12
CA CYS A 52 -4.52 5.13 4.51
C CYS A 52 -3.89 3.73 4.65
N TYR A 53 -2.58 3.64 4.44
CA TYR A 53 -1.83 2.41 4.60
C TYR A 53 -1.84 1.93 6.05
N TYR A 54 -1.62 2.83 7.02
CA TYR A 54 -1.69 2.49 8.44
C TYR A 54 -3.04 1.86 8.80
N TRP A 55 -4.15 2.49 8.43
CA TRP A 55 -5.48 1.96 8.72
C TRP A 55 -5.76 0.64 8.01
N MET A 56 -5.38 0.54 6.74
CA MET A 56 -5.47 -0.70 5.99
C MET A 56 -4.70 -1.82 6.70
N HIS A 57 -3.45 -1.57 7.04
CA HIS A 57 -2.56 -2.54 7.68
C HIS A 57 -3.09 -2.96 9.06
N ARG A 58 -3.49 -2.00 9.89
CA ARG A 58 -4.08 -2.25 11.20
C ARG A 58 -5.33 -3.13 11.11
N ILE A 59 -6.24 -2.84 10.22
CA ILE A 59 -7.46 -3.64 10.02
C ILE A 59 -7.10 -5.06 9.55
N HIS A 60 -6.04 -5.22 8.74
CA HIS A 60 -5.55 -6.55 8.34
C HIS A 60 -5.03 -7.37 9.52
N HIS A 61 -4.55 -6.74 10.58
CA HIS A 61 -4.15 -7.43 11.82
C HIS A 61 -5.32 -7.69 12.77
N GLU A 62 -6.34 -6.83 12.80
CA GLU A 62 -7.44 -6.93 13.78
C GLU A 62 -8.60 -7.82 13.29
N VAL A 63 -8.85 -7.87 11.98
CA VAL A 63 -9.99 -8.58 11.39
C VAL A 63 -9.55 -9.93 10.81
N LYS A 64 -10.08 -11.04 11.33
CA LYS A 64 -9.71 -12.41 10.95
C LYS A 64 -9.75 -12.67 9.44
N LEU A 65 -10.75 -12.13 8.73
CA LEU A 65 -10.88 -12.29 7.29
C LEU A 65 -9.69 -11.67 6.54
N PHE A 66 -9.28 -10.47 6.93
CA PHE A 66 -8.16 -9.76 6.32
C PHE A 66 -6.81 -10.34 6.80
N TRP A 67 -6.75 -10.77 8.06
CA TRP A 67 -5.58 -11.49 8.58
C TRP A 67 -5.28 -12.76 7.79
N ALA A 68 -6.29 -13.55 7.42
CA ALA A 68 -6.09 -14.76 6.63
C ALA A 68 -5.38 -14.51 5.30
N THR A 69 -5.48 -13.29 4.75
CA THR A 69 -4.77 -12.90 3.53
C THR A 69 -3.43 -12.22 3.83
N HIS A 70 -3.29 -11.62 5.01
CA HIS A 70 -2.11 -10.86 5.41
C HIS A 70 -1.03 -11.74 6.04
N VAL A 71 -1.43 -12.82 6.72
CA VAL A 71 -0.51 -13.77 7.39
C VAL A 71 0.58 -14.34 6.47
N VAL A 72 0.32 -14.43 5.18
CA VAL A 72 1.31 -14.88 4.18
C VAL A 72 2.55 -13.99 4.15
N HIS A 73 2.37 -12.69 4.43
CA HIS A 73 3.46 -11.72 4.53
C HIS A 73 4.25 -11.90 5.83
N HIS A 74 3.61 -12.32 6.92
CA HIS A 74 4.22 -12.54 8.24
C HIS A 74 4.75 -13.97 8.47
N HIS A 75 4.66 -14.86 7.48
CA HIS A 75 5.01 -16.26 7.63
C HIS A 75 6.52 -16.55 7.54
N GLY A 76 7.35 -15.55 7.25
CA GLY A 76 8.81 -15.70 7.19
C GLY A 76 9.46 -15.46 8.55
N GLU A 77 10.32 -16.39 9.03
CA GLU A 77 11.14 -16.18 10.23
C GLU A 77 12.14 -15.03 10.03
N ASP A 78 12.68 -14.91 8.81
CA ASP A 78 13.60 -13.85 8.42
C ASP A 78 12.96 -12.93 7.36
N PHE A 79 13.04 -11.63 7.58
CA PHE A 79 12.60 -10.65 6.59
C PHE A 79 13.70 -10.38 5.56
N ASN A 80 13.50 -10.88 4.36
CA ASN A 80 14.38 -10.66 3.21
C ASN A 80 13.58 -10.19 1.99
N LEU A 81 14.27 -9.84 0.91
CA LEU A 81 13.64 -9.34 -0.32
C LEU A 81 12.60 -10.34 -0.89
N SER A 82 12.84 -11.64 -0.75
CA SER A 82 11.90 -12.67 -1.18
C SER A 82 10.62 -12.67 -0.32
N THR A 83 10.74 -12.45 0.98
CA THR A 83 9.61 -12.33 1.92
C THR A 83 8.85 -11.03 1.65
N ALA A 84 9.55 -9.91 1.42
CA ALA A 84 8.95 -8.63 1.08
C ALA A 84 8.12 -8.70 -0.22
N MET A 85 8.54 -9.51 -1.18
CA MET A 85 7.83 -9.72 -2.45
C MET A 85 6.66 -10.70 -2.37
N ARG A 86 6.42 -11.36 -1.23
CA ARG A 86 5.26 -12.23 -1.03
C ARG A 86 4.00 -11.37 -0.82
N GLN A 87 3.35 -11.05 -1.91
CA GLN A 87 2.05 -10.37 -1.89
C GLN A 87 0.91 -11.38 -1.88
N THR A 88 -0.17 -11.03 -1.18
CA THR A 88 -1.38 -11.84 -1.19
C THR A 88 -2.07 -11.75 -2.53
N SER A 89 -2.46 -12.88 -3.11
CA SER A 89 -3.18 -12.92 -4.39
C SER A 89 -4.59 -12.34 -4.33
N THR A 90 -5.20 -12.27 -3.15
CA THR A 90 -6.60 -11.83 -2.95
C THR A 90 -6.73 -10.40 -2.40
N GLY A 91 -5.64 -9.78 -1.96
CA GLY A 91 -5.65 -8.43 -1.38
C GLY A 91 -6.19 -7.35 -2.33
N PHE A 92 -6.12 -7.56 -3.66
CA PHE A 92 -6.64 -6.60 -4.63
C PHE A 92 -8.17 -6.42 -4.54
N LEU A 93 -8.91 -7.37 -3.96
CA LEU A 93 -10.37 -7.31 -3.85
C LEU A 93 -10.86 -6.17 -2.94
N TRP A 94 -10.08 -5.79 -1.92
CA TRP A 94 -10.54 -4.81 -0.93
C TRP A 94 -9.52 -3.73 -0.58
N LYS A 95 -8.21 -3.94 -0.80
CA LYS A 95 -7.19 -2.93 -0.42
C LYS A 95 -7.44 -1.56 -1.06
N TRP A 96 -7.98 -1.52 -2.27
CA TRP A 96 -8.27 -0.29 -3.00
C TRP A 96 -9.27 0.64 -2.29
N VAL A 97 -10.19 0.08 -1.50
CA VAL A 97 -11.22 0.87 -0.76
C VAL A 97 -10.56 1.85 0.20
N PHE A 98 -9.48 1.45 0.84
CA PHE A 98 -8.78 2.28 1.82
C PHE A 98 -8.13 3.53 1.23
N PHE A 99 -7.79 3.50 -0.05
CA PHE A 99 -7.15 4.62 -0.74
C PHE A 99 -8.13 5.52 -1.51
N LEU A 100 -9.41 5.15 -1.60
CA LEU A 100 -10.43 5.98 -2.26
C LEU A 100 -10.47 7.43 -1.76
N PRO A 101 -10.34 7.72 -0.45
CA PRO A 101 -10.36 9.10 0.02
C PRO A 101 -9.34 10.01 -0.67
N MET A 102 -8.18 9.49 -1.06
CA MET A 102 -7.15 10.26 -1.77
C MET A 102 -7.66 10.78 -3.13
N PHE A 103 -8.36 9.93 -3.88
CA PHE A 103 -8.89 10.28 -5.20
C PHE A 103 -10.11 11.18 -5.11
N LEU A 104 -10.93 11.02 -4.08
CA LEU A 104 -12.07 11.89 -3.82
C LEU A 104 -11.65 13.34 -3.55
N ILE A 105 -10.56 13.57 -2.82
CA ILE A 105 -10.06 14.92 -2.55
C ILE A 105 -9.29 15.53 -3.72
N GLY A 106 -8.87 14.71 -4.70
CA GLY A 106 -8.25 15.20 -5.92
C GLY A 106 -6.80 14.80 -6.14
N VAL A 107 -6.28 13.79 -5.44
CA VAL A 107 -4.93 13.26 -5.73
C VAL A 107 -4.96 12.53 -7.08
N PRO A 108 -4.14 12.93 -8.07
CA PRO A 108 -4.08 12.24 -9.35
C PRO A 108 -3.54 10.81 -9.22
N PRO A 109 -4.03 9.85 -10.03
CA PRO A 109 -3.51 8.48 -10.03
C PRO A 109 -1.99 8.38 -10.25
N ALA A 110 -1.40 9.28 -11.04
CA ALA A 110 0.05 9.31 -11.27
C ALA A 110 0.83 9.65 -9.98
N ILE A 111 0.36 10.62 -9.19
CA ILE A 111 0.97 10.96 -7.89
C ILE A 111 0.81 9.78 -6.93
N TYR A 112 -0.37 9.16 -6.88
CA TYR A 112 -0.61 7.97 -6.05
C TYR A 112 0.38 6.85 -6.37
N VAL A 113 0.56 6.49 -7.63
CA VAL A 113 1.49 5.40 -8.04
C VAL A 113 2.92 5.70 -7.61
N THR A 114 3.37 6.95 -7.78
CA THR A 114 4.71 7.37 -7.36
C THR A 114 4.89 7.28 -5.85
N VAL A 115 3.92 7.81 -5.10
CA VAL A 115 3.93 7.77 -3.62
C VAL A 115 3.86 6.32 -3.12
N ALA A 116 3.04 5.47 -3.74
CA ALA A 116 2.96 4.04 -3.42
C ALA A 116 4.31 3.34 -3.62
N GLY A 117 5.01 3.65 -4.72
CA GLY A 117 6.35 3.12 -4.98
C GLY A 117 7.38 3.56 -3.92
N LEU A 118 7.38 4.84 -3.55
CA LEU A 118 8.25 5.37 -2.50
C LEU A 118 7.94 4.74 -1.13
N ASN A 119 6.65 4.59 -0.80
CA ASN A 119 6.22 3.95 0.44
C ASN A 119 6.65 2.47 0.48
N LEU A 120 6.58 1.75 -0.64
CA LEU A 120 7.04 0.36 -0.71
C LEU A 120 8.54 0.24 -0.40
N ILE A 121 9.37 1.16 -0.90
CA ILE A 121 10.81 1.21 -0.57
C ILE A 121 10.99 1.52 0.91
N TYR A 122 10.24 2.50 1.43
CA TYR A 122 10.28 2.86 2.85
C TYR A 122 9.89 1.68 3.76
N GLN A 123 8.85 0.95 3.40
CA GLN A 123 8.41 -0.24 4.15
C GLN A 123 9.49 -1.33 4.22
N PHE A 124 10.26 -1.52 3.16
CA PHE A 124 11.39 -2.47 3.19
C PHE A 124 12.36 -2.09 4.31
N TRP A 125 12.69 -0.81 4.46
CA TRP A 125 13.59 -0.34 5.52
C TRP A 125 13.01 -0.47 6.93
N VAL A 126 11.70 -0.33 7.08
CA VAL A 126 11.01 -0.47 8.37
C VAL A 126 10.96 -1.94 8.83
N HIS A 127 10.84 -2.88 7.88
CA HIS A 127 10.72 -4.31 8.18
C HIS A 127 12.07 -5.03 8.31
N THR A 128 13.15 -4.45 7.79
CA THR A 128 14.45 -5.11 7.80
C THR A 128 15.09 -5.08 9.19
N GLU A 129 15.68 -6.20 9.61
CA GLU A 129 16.46 -6.29 10.84
C GLU A 129 17.82 -5.62 10.77
N HIS A 130 18.27 -5.23 9.57
CA HIS A 130 19.55 -4.55 9.35
C HIS A 130 19.59 -3.13 9.92
N ILE A 131 18.43 -2.51 10.17
CA ILE A 131 18.34 -1.23 10.84
C ILE A 131 17.99 -1.48 12.31
N GLY A 132 18.96 -1.25 13.19
CA GLY A 132 18.77 -1.31 14.63
C GLY A 132 17.80 -0.22 15.15
N ARG A 133 17.63 -0.12 16.46
CA ARG A 133 16.75 0.88 17.08
C ARG A 133 17.16 2.30 16.69
N LEU A 134 16.29 3.01 15.98
CA LEU A 134 16.46 4.41 15.57
C LEU A 134 16.11 5.41 16.70
N GLY A 135 16.20 4.98 17.96
CA GLY A 135 15.85 5.77 19.13
C GLY A 135 14.50 5.40 19.73
N TRP A 136 14.17 5.98 20.89
CA TRP A 136 12.96 5.62 21.64
C TRP A 136 11.65 6.11 21.02
N LYS A 137 11.73 7.07 20.09
CA LYS A 137 10.55 7.60 19.38
C LYS A 137 10.10 6.77 18.18
N ILE A 138 10.99 5.96 17.64
CA ILE A 138 10.67 5.06 16.53
C ILE A 138 10.81 3.66 17.09
N GLY A 139 9.73 3.20 17.72
CA GLY A 139 9.60 1.83 18.15
C GLY A 139 9.61 0.87 16.96
N ARG A 140 9.82 -0.42 17.20
CA ARG A 140 9.65 -1.45 16.18
C ARG A 140 8.22 -1.35 15.65
N ALA A 141 8.05 -1.01 14.38
CA ALA A 141 6.73 -0.89 13.76
C ALA A 141 6.03 -2.26 13.62
N HIS A 142 6.79 -3.33 13.79
CA HIS A 142 6.31 -4.71 13.79
C HIS A 142 7.01 -5.51 14.90
N VAL A 143 6.26 -5.93 15.88
CA VAL A 143 6.57 -7.01 16.81
C VAL A 143 5.54 -8.08 16.60
#